data_eee6c268b7912ba791d8eaf3d2182e95
#
_entry.id   eee6c268b7912ba791d8eaf3d2182e95
#
_cell.length_a   1.000
_cell.length_b   1.000
_cell.length_c   1.000
_cell.angle_alpha   90.00
_cell.angle_beta   90.00
_cell.angle_gamma   90.00
#
_symmetry.space_group_name_H-M   'P 1'
#
loop_
_entity.id
_entity.type
_entity.pdbx_description
1 polymer ?
#
loop_
_entity_poly.entity_id
_entity_poly.type
_entity_poly.pdbx_seq_one_letter_code
_entity_poly.pdbx_strand_id
1 'polypeptide(L)'
;CRRGNFSVCETTNRKKHLADKVFGHATAGLFGYTHLTGGYPGGQAEYLRVPFADKTHIKVPEGIPDEKLLFLGDILPTGWQAAVQCDIEPRATVVVWGCGPVGQMAIRSAILLGARQVVAIDCVPERLAMAEAGGAIPINFEDESVIERLNDLTDGKGPEKCIDATGMESHITIKHPDTVLDRAKQMFMLESDRPHV
;
A
#
# COMPACT_ATOMS: atom_id res chain seq x y z
N CYS A 1 -0.14 20.71 11.45
CA CYS A 1 -1.15 19.90 12.19
C CYS A 1 -2.32 20.75 12.69
N ARG A 2 -2.10 21.85 13.41
CA ARG A 2 -3.20 22.66 14.00
C ARG A 2 -4.20 23.19 12.98
N ARG A 3 -3.82 23.34 11.70
CA ARG A 3 -4.67 23.79 10.59
C ARG A 3 -5.24 22.63 9.76
N GLY A 4 -5.07 21.38 10.18
CA GLY A 4 -5.52 20.20 9.43
C GLY A 4 -4.57 19.71 8.34
N ASN A 5 -3.55 20.47 7.97
CA ASN A 5 -2.56 20.06 6.96
C ASN A 5 -1.48 19.18 7.60
N PHE A 6 -1.81 17.93 7.87
CA PHE A 6 -0.92 17.00 8.60
C PHE A 6 0.30 16.60 7.78
N SER A 7 0.13 16.29 6.51
CA SER A 7 1.19 15.78 5.61
C SER A 7 2.29 16.81 5.30
N VAL A 8 1.99 18.09 5.42
CA VAL A 8 2.91 19.20 5.13
C VAL A 8 3.24 20.03 6.38
N CYS A 9 3.23 19.41 7.55
CA CYS A 9 3.49 20.10 8.81
C CYS A 9 4.99 20.40 8.99
N GLU A 10 5.44 21.58 8.63
CA GLU A 10 6.84 22.01 8.73
C GLU A 10 7.41 21.97 10.16
N THR A 11 6.57 22.10 11.20
CA THR A 11 7.02 22.10 12.59
C THR A 11 7.46 20.72 13.05
N THR A 12 6.88 19.65 12.51
CA THR A 12 7.26 18.27 12.86
C THR A 12 8.49 17.80 12.11
N ASN A 13 8.82 18.37 10.96
CA ASN A 13 10.03 18.03 10.24
C ASN A 13 11.13 19.09 10.45
N ARG A 14 12.09 18.78 11.35
CA ARG A 14 13.23 19.66 11.64
C ARG A 14 14.22 19.77 10.47
N LYS A 15 14.19 18.82 9.52
CA LYS A 15 15.06 18.78 8.33
C LYS A 15 14.31 19.09 7.05
N LYS A 16 13.26 19.91 7.14
CA LYS A 16 12.42 20.32 6.01
C LYS A 16 13.21 20.79 4.78
N HIS A 17 14.34 21.46 4.97
CA HIS A 17 15.19 21.92 3.88
C HIS A 17 15.83 20.80 3.07
N LEU A 18 16.04 19.63 3.67
CA LEU A 18 16.52 18.44 2.95
C LEU A 18 15.37 17.78 2.18
N ALA A 19 14.20 17.67 2.79
CA ALA A 19 13.00 17.17 2.11
C ALA A 19 12.64 18.06 0.90
N ASP A 20 12.71 19.38 1.07
CA ASP A 20 12.45 20.33 0.00
C ASP A 20 13.40 20.16 -1.19
N LYS A 21 14.69 19.90 -0.94
CA LYS A 21 15.67 19.62 -2.00
C LYS A 21 15.39 18.35 -2.78
N VAL A 22 14.83 17.32 -2.13
CA VAL A 22 14.60 16.01 -2.74
C VAL A 22 13.22 15.95 -3.40
N PHE A 23 12.19 16.48 -2.74
CA PHE A 23 10.80 16.34 -3.16
C PHE A 23 10.21 17.64 -3.76
N GLY A 24 10.95 18.74 -3.74
CA GLY A 24 10.44 20.05 -4.16
C GLY A 24 9.47 20.72 -3.16
N HIS A 25 9.25 20.10 -2.01
CA HIS A 25 8.43 20.63 -0.92
C HIS A 25 8.78 20.02 0.44
N ALA A 26 8.45 20.72 1.50
CA ALA A 26 8.62 20.20 2.85
C ALA A 26 7.52 19.15 3.16
N THR A 27 7.94 18.05 3.78
CA THR A 27 7.04 17.01 4.30
C THR A 27 6.93 17.13 5.82
N ALA A 28 5.88 16.57 6.40
CA ALA A 28 5.78 16.38 7.84
C ALA A 28 6.81 15.36 8.37
N GLY A 29 7.00 15.33 9.68
CA GLY A 29 7.76 14.27 10.33
C GLY A 29 7.00 12.95 10.31
N LEU A 30 7.69 11.86 10.02
CA LEU A 30 7.16 10.49 10.04
C LEU A 30 7.92 9.65 11.07
N PHE A 31 7.20 8.77 11.77
CA PHE A 31 7.79 7.85 12.72
C PHE A 31 8.47 6.68 12.01
N GLY A 32 9.68 6.31 12.46
CA GLY A 32 10.39 5.13 11.99
C GLY A 32 10.74 5.11 10.51
N TYR A 33 10.84 6.28 9.87
CA TYR A 33 11.14 6.38 8.44
C TYR A 33 12.57 6.94 8.23
N THR A 34 12.73 8.00 7.44
CA THR A 34 14.05 8.54 7.12
C THR A 34 14.38 9.80 7.92
N HIS A 35 15.67 10.17 7.93
CA HIS A 35 16.08 11.46 8.49
C HIS A 35 15.59 12.66 7.66
N LEU A 36 15.22 12.46 6.40
CA LEU A 36 14.59 13.49 5.56
C LEU A 36 13.21 13.90 6.09
N THR A 37 12.51 12.96 6.73
CA THR A 37 11.20 13.15 7.34
C THR A 37 11.26 13.34 8.86
N GLY A 38 12.33 13.94 9.36
CA GLY A 38 12.49 14.34 10.76
C GLY A 38 13.33 13.42 11.63
N GLY A 39 13.53 12.16 11.23
CA GLY A 39 14.36 11.18 11.96
C GLY A 39 13.76 10.77 13.31
N TYR A 40 12.44 10.65 13.40
CA TYR A 40 11.77 10.15 14.58
C TYR A 40 11.95 8.64 14.74
N PRO A 41 12.08 8.12 15.98
CA PRO A 41 12.04 6.68 16.24
C PRO A 41 10.73 6.06 15.76
N GLY A 42 10.75 4.74 15.52
CA GLY A 42 9.56 3.97 15.16
C GLY A 42 8.61 3.78 16.33
N GLY A 43 7.37 3.35 16.02
CA GLY A 43 6.31 3.10 16.99
C GLY A 43 6.39 1.73 17.69
N GLN A 44 7.28 0.83 17.27
CA GLN A 44 7.50 -0.48 17.94
C GLN A 44 8.38 -0.28 19.17
N ALA A 45 7.82 0.32 20.23
CA ALA A 45 8.51 0.69 21.44
C ALA A 45 7.54 0.76 22.63
N GLU A 46 8.04 0.58 23.84
CA GLU A 46 7.24 0.74 25.06
C GLU A 46 6.74 2.18 25.25
N TYR A 47 7.50 3.16 24.77
CA TYR A 47 7.17 4.58 24.86
C TYR A 47 7.39 5.27 23.52
N LEU A 48 6.42 6.05 23.10
CA LEU A 48 6.47 6.84 21.85
C LEU A 48 6.24 8.31 22.15
N ARG A 49 7.16 9.16 21.68
CA ARG A 49 6.97 10.61 21.73
C ARG A 49 6.14 11.07 20.55
N VAL A 50 4.91 11.48 20.79
CA VAL A 50 3.97 11.94 19.76
C VAL A 50 3.90 13.48 19.74
N PRO A 51 4.43 14.17 18.70
CA PRO A 51 4.25 15.61 18.56
C PRO A 51 2.78 15.96 18.32
N PHE A 52 2.30 17.05 18.94
CA PHE A 52 0.92 17.52 18.80
C PHE A 52 -0.12 16.41 19.10
N ALA A 53 0.09 15.64 20.14
CA ALA A 53 -0.78 14.54 20.51
C ALA A 53 -2.25 14.96 20.71
N ASP A 54 -2.52 16.22 21.04
CA ASP A 54 -3.87 16.80 21.06
C ASP A 54 -4.59 16.81 19.71
N LYS A 55 -3.88 16.55 18.60
CA LYS A 55 -4.41 16.60 17.23
C LYS A 55 -4.09 15.38 16.38
N THR A 56 -3.10 14.60 16.74
CA THR A 56 -2.53 13.56 15.87
C THR A 56 -2.90 12.14 16.27
N HIS A 57 -3.63 11.95 17.37
CA HIS A 57 -4.11 10.64 17.77
C HIS A 57 -5.63 10.61 17.90
N ILE A 58 -6.17 9.41 17.80
CA ILE A 58 -7.58 9.13 18.00
C ILE A 58 -7.69 8.19 19.20
N LYS A 59 -8.54 8.55 20.17
CA LYS A 59 -8.84 7.68 21.30
C LYS A 59 -9.66 6.48 20.80
N VAL A 60 -9.16 5.30 21.06
CA VAL A 60 -9.84 4.06 20.67
C VAL A 60 -11.12 3.90 21.49
N PRO A 61 -12.27 3.56 20.84
CA PRO A 61 -13.49 3.19 21.56
C PRO A 61 -13.28 1.93 22.40
N GLU A 62 -13.97 1.85 23.54
CA GLU A 62 -13.92 0.66 24.38
C GLU A 62 -14.51 -0.57 23.67
N GLY A 63 -13.99 -1.75 23.97
CA GLY A 63 -14.50 -3.03 23.48
C GLY A 63 -13.99 -3.47 22.10
N ILE A 64 -13.08 -2.73 21.48
CA ILE A 64 -12.41 -3.17 20.26
C ILE A 64 -11.08 -3.84 20.61
N PRO A 65 -10.84 -5.10 20.20
CA PRO A 65 -9.56 -5.76 20.43
C PRO A 65 -8.41 -5.05 19.73
N ASP A 66 -7.25 -4.96 20.39
CA ASP A 66 -6.07 -4.23 19.90
C ASP A 66 -5.58 -4.75 18.55
N GLU A 67 -5.70 -6.06 18.30
CA GLU A 67 -5.31 -6.69 17.03
C GLU A 67 -6.09 -6.14 15.82
N LYS A 68 -7.33 -5.70 16.02
CA LYS A 68 -8.15 -5.06 14.98
C LYS A 68 -7.75 -3.62 14.69
N LEU A 69 -7.03 -3.00 15.61
CA LEU A 69 -6.61 -1.60 15.53
C LEU A 69 -5.23 -1.43 14.90
N LEU A 70 -4.45 -2.51 14.86
CA LEU A 70 -3.05 -2.50 14.42
C LEU A 70 -2.86 -1.86 13.03
N PHE A 71 -3.81 -2.06 12.14
CA PHE A 71 -3.73 -1.61 10.74
C PHE A 71 -4.28 -0.19 10.52
N LEU A 72 -4.83 0.47 11.54
CA LEU A 72 -5.47 1.79 11.40
C LEU A 72 -4.48 2.95 11.28
N GLY A 73 -3.21 2.74 11.65
CA GLY A 73 -2.21 3.80 11.64
C GLY A 73 -1.73 4.18 10.22
N ASP A 74 -1.65 3.22 9.31
CA ASP A 74 -1.12 3.41 7.95
C ASP A 74 -1.87 2.54 6.93
N ILE A 75 -1.85 1.23 7.08
CA ILE A 75 -2.27 0.25 6.07
C ILE A 75 -3.70 0.49 5.58
N LEU A 76 -4.65 0.67 6.50
CA LEU A 76 -6.03 0.97 6.14
C LEU A 76 -6.18 2.35 5.49
N PRO A 77 -5.66 3.46 6.06
CA PRO A 77 -5.73 4.76 5.42
C PRO A 77 -5.08 4.81 4.04
N THR A 78 -3.97 4.11 3.84
CA THR A 78 -3.27 4.03 2.56
C THR A 78 -4.12 3.30 1.52
N GLY A 79 -4.66 2.12 1.84
CA GLY A 79 -5.57 1.39 0.95
C GLY A 79 -6.86 2.15 0.66
N TRP A 80 -7.43 2.80 1.66
CA TRP A 80 -8.59 3.67 1.49
C TRP A 80 -8.32 4.85 0.56
N GLN A 81 -7.19 5.55 0.78
CA GLN A 81 -6.79 6.69 -0.03
C GLN A 81 -6.56 6.31 -1.50
N ALA A 82 -5.95 5.16 -1.75
CA ALA A 82 -5.78 4.63 -3.11
C ALA A 82 -7.13 4.43 -3.80
N ALA A 83 -8.08 3.80 -3.12
CA ALA A 83 -9.42 3.58 -3.66
C ALA A 83 -10.20 4.90 -3.88
N VAL A 84 -10.08 5.86 -2.96
CA VAL A 84 -10.72 7.20 -3.11
C VAL A 84 -10.13 7.95 -4.31
N GLN A 85 -8.81 7.89 -4.51
CA GLN A 85 -8.16 8.56 -5.65
C GLN A 85 -8.52 7.95 -7.01
N CYS A 86 -8.98 6.70 -7.04
CA CYS A 86 -9.49 6.09 -8.25
C CYS A 86 -10.82 6.67 -8.72
N ASP A 87 -11.53 7.44 -7.89
CA ASP A 87 -12.85 7.98 -8.22
C ASP A 87 -13.76 6.90 -8.82
N ILE A 88 -14.05 5.89 -8.01
CA ILE A 88 -14.72 4.67 -8.44
C ILE A 88 -16.18 4.97 -8.76
N GLU A 89 -16.53 4.85 -10.02
CA GLU A 89 -17.90 5.01 -10.46
C GLU A 89 -18.73 3.73 -10.21
N PRO A 90 -20.04 3.85 -10.00
CA PRO A 90 -20.93 2.70 -9.97
C PRO A 90 -20.79 1.86 -11.26
N ARG A 91 -20.58 0.55 -11.11
CA ARG A 91 -20.30 -0.43 -12.17
C ARG A 91 -18.83 -0.52 -12.65
N ALA A 92 -17.92 0.28 -12.12
CA ALA A 92 -16.51 0.14 -12.46
C ALA A 92 -15.94 -1.22 -12.03
N THR A 93 -15.11 -1.79 -12.88
CA THR A 93 -14.20 -2.89 -12.55
C THR A 93 -12.89 -2.28 -12.03
N VAL A 94 -12.50 -2.67 -10.84
CA VAL A 94 -11.25 -2.21 -10.22
C VAL A 94 -10.29 -3.39 -10.15
N VAL A 95 -9.06 -3.20 -10.60
CA VAL A 95 -7.98 -4.18 -10.46
C VAL A 95 -7.01 -3.72 -9.39
N VAL A 96 -6.62 -4.61 -8.51
CA VAL A 96 -5.61 -4.37 -7.47
C VAL A 96 -4.46 -5.34 -7.67
N TRP A 97 -3.28 -4.80 -7.96
CA TRP A 97 -2.03 -5.54 -8.05
C TRP A 97 -1.34 -5.58 -6.70
N GLY A 98 -1.00 -6.79 -6.24
CA GLY A 98 -0.45 -7.00 -4.91
C GLY A 98 -1.53 -7.11 -3.83
N CYS A 99 -1.69 -8.30 -3.26
CA CYS A 99 -2.67 -8.61 -2.22
C CYS A 99 -2.04 -8.66 -0.83
N GLY A 100 -0.97 -7.88 -0.60
CA GLY A 100 -0.41 -7.65 0.72
C GLY A 100 -1.37 -6.87 1.62
N PRO A 101 -0.95 -6.48 2.84
CA PRO A 101 -1.84 -5.79 3.78
C PRO A 101 -2.53 -4.54 3.20
N VAL A 102 -1.79 -3.70 2.48
CA VAL A 102 -2.35 -2.50 1.82
C VAL A 102 -3.32 -2.90 0.71
N GLY A 103 -2.95 -3.88 -0.14
CA GLY A 103 -3.82 -4.38 -1.20
C GLY A 103 -5.13 -4.96 -0.67
N GLN A 104 -5.09 -5.72 0.43
CA GLN A 104 -6.30 -6.22 1.10
C GLN A 104 -7.23 -5.09 1.55
N MET A 105 -6.67 -3.98 2.05
CA MET A 105 -7.47 -2.81 2.45
C MET A 105 -7.96 -2.01 1.24
N ALA A 106 -7.17 -1.90 0.17
CA ALA A 106 -7.61 -1.28 -1.09
C ALA A 106 -8.77 -2.05 -1.73
N ILE A 107 -8.69 -3.39 -1.77
CA ILE A 107 -9.76 -4.28 -2.27
C ILE A 107 -11.07 -4.01 -1.51
N ARG A 108 -11.04 -4.07 -0.17
CA ARG A 108 -12.22 -3.84 0.67
C ARG A 108 -12.77 -2.42 0.53
N SER A 109 -11.87 -1.45 0.40
CA SER A 109 -12.25 -0.05 0.20
C SER A 109 -12.91 0.17 -1.16
N ALA A 110 -12.40 -0.45 -2.23
CA ALA A 110 -12.99 -0.37 -3.56
C ALA A 110 -14.41 -0.98 -3.58
N ILE A 111 -14.62 -2.12 -2.93
CA ILE A 111 -15.94 -2.74 -2.77
C ILE A 111 -16.89 -1.81 -1.99
N LEU A 112 -16.42 -1.24 -0.87
CA LEU A 112 -17.20 -0.33 -0.04
C LEU A 112 -17.60 0.96 -0.78
N LEU A 113 -16.72 1.45 -1.66
CA LEU A 113 -16.98 2.62 -2.51
C LEU A 113 -17.88 2.32 -3.71
N GLY A 114 -18.31 1.08 -3.91
CA GLY A 114 -19.33 0.72 -4.88
C GLY A 114 -18.80 0.17 -6.21
N ALA A 115 -17.58 -0.33 -6.26
CA ALA A 115 -17.10 -1.08 -7.42
C ALA A 115 -18.05 -2.24 -7.75
N ARG A 116 -18.35 -2.45 -9.03
CA ARG A 116 -19.16 -3.60 -9.49
C ARG A 116 -18.46 -4.91 -9.20
N GLN A 117 -17.18 -4.94 -9.45
CA GLN A 117 -16.30 -6.07 -9.19
C GLN A 117 -14.89 -5.56 -8.90
N VAL A 118 -14.17 -6.28 -8.06
CA VAL A 118 -12.76 -6.04 -7.78
C VAL A 118 -11.98 -7.29 -8.13
N VAL A 119 -10.94 -7.16 -8.92
CA VAL A 119 -10.04 -8.24 -9.30
C VAL A 119 -8.75 -8.07 -8.52
N ALA A 120 -8.30 -9.14 -7.87
CA ALA A 120 -7.12 -9.16 -7.00
C ALA A 120 -6.03 -10.01 -7.65
N ILE A 121 -4.88 -9.43 -7.92
CA ILE A 121 -3.78 -10.08 -8.64
C ILE A 121 -2.58 -10.23 -7.69
N ASP A 122 -2.14 -11.47 -7.48
CA ASP A 122 -0.97 -11.83 -6.67
C ASP A 122 -0.48 -13.23 -7.10
N CYS A 123 0.59 -13.73 -6.50
CA CYS A 123 1.04 -15.12 -6.67
C CYS A 123 1.01 -15.92 -5.35
N VAL A 124 0.70 -15.27 -4.22
CA VAL A 124 0.67 -15.93 -2.91
C VAL A 124 -0.73 -16.45 -2.62
N PRO A 125 -0.91 -17.81 -2.56
CA PRO A 125 -2.24 -18.41 -2.44
C PRO A 125 -3.04 -17.92 -1.23
N GLU A 126 -2.40 -17.74 -0.07
CA GLU A 126 -3.06 -17.30 1.16
C GLU A 126 -3.58 -15.86 1.05
N ARG A 127 -2.86 -14.99 0.33
CA ARG A 127 -3.28 -13.63 0.06
C ARG A 127 -4.46 -13.58 -0.90
N LEU A 128 -4.42 -14.41 -1.95
CA LEU A 128 -5.51 -14.54 -2.91
C LEU A 128 -6.78 -15.10 -2.24
N ALA A 129 -6.65 -16.13 -1.40
CA ALA A 129 -7.77 -16.67 -0.64
C ALA A 129 -8.39 -15.62 0.32
N MET A 130 -7.56 -14.78 0.94
CA MET A 130 -8.03 -13.68 1.77
C MET A 130 -8.75 -12.59 0.96
N ALA A 131 -8.28 -12.30 -0.25
CA ALA A 131 -8.92 -11.35 -1.16
C ALA A 131 -10.27 -11.88 -1.65
N GLU A 132 -10.35 -13.16 -2.00
CA GLU A 132 -11.57 -13.85 -2.39
C GLU A 132 -12.60 -13.86 -1.26
N ALA A 133 -12.19 -14.22 -0.05
CA ALA A 133 -13.03 -14.12 1.15
C ALA A 133 -13.51 -12.69 1.44
N GLY A 134 -12.78 -11.69 0.96
CA GLY A 134 -13.14 -10.27 1.01
C GLY A 134 -14.09 -9.83 -0.11
N GLY A 135 -14.43 -10.71 -1.07
CA GLY A 135 -15.34 -10.44 -2.18
C GLY A 135 -14.66 -10.07 -3.51
N ALA A 136 -13.34 -10.21 -3.62
CA ALA A 136 -12.64 -9.99 -4.87
C ALA A 136 -12.55 -11.28 -5.72
N ILE A 137 -12.32 -11.12 -7.02
CA ILE A 137 -12.01 -12.20 -7.95
C ILE A 137 -10.50 -12.39 -7.97
N PRO A 138 -9.94 -13.51 -7.49
CA PRO A 138 -8.52 -13.73 -7.47
C PRO A 138 -7.97 -14.11 -8.85
N ILE A 139 -6.77 -13.64 -9.17
CA ILE A 139 -5.97 -14.09 -10.30
C ILE A 139 -4.57 -14.39 -9.79
N ASN A 140 -4.12 -15.63 -9.96
CA ASN A 140 -2.73 -15.98 -9.74
C ASN A 140 -1.96 -15.83 -11.05
N PHE A 141 -1.09 -14.83 -11.13
CA PHE A 141 -0.34 -14.53 -12.34
C PHE A 141 0.74 -15.60 -12.68
N GLU A 142 1.01 -16.55 -11.79
CA GLU A 142 1.87 -17.71 -12.10
C GLU A 142 1.12 -18.85 -12.79
N ASP A 143 -0.20 -18.92 -12.64
CA ASP A 143 -1.02 -20.03 -13.09
C ASP A 143 -1.83 -19.69 -14.36
N GLU A 144 -2.16 -18.40 -14.57
CA GLU A 144 -2.97 -17.96 -15.70
C GLU A 144 -2.50 -16.64 -16.30
N SER A 145 -2.88 -16.37 -17.55
CA SER A 145 -2.64 -15.09 -18.21
C SER A 145 -3.56 -14.01 -17.64
N VAL A 146 -2.97 -13.05 -16.95
CA VAL A 146 -3.71 -11.91 -16.36
C VAL A 146 -4.48 -11.13 -17.44
N ILE A 147 -3.84 -10.88 -18.60
CA ILE A 147 -4.46 -10.09 -19.69
C ILE A 147 -5.67 -10.81 -20.26
N GLU A 148 -5.56 -12.11 -20.52
CA GLU A 148 -6.68 -12.91 -21.06
C GLU A 148 -7.82 -12.95 -20.03
N ARG A 149 -7.50 -13.20 -18.77
CA ARG A 149 -8.50 -13.27 -17.71
C ARG A 149 -9.21 -11.92 -17.49
N LEU A 150 -8.47 -10.80 -17.55
CA LEU A 150 -9.07 -9.46 -17.46
C LEU A 150 -9.97 -9.16 -18.66
N ASN A 151 -9.57 -9.56 -19.87
CA ASN A 151 -10.39 -9.41 -21.07
C ASN A 151 -11.71 -10.19 -20.92
N ASP A 152 -11.65 -11.43 -20.42
CA ASP A 152 -12.86 -12.24 -20.19
C ASP A 152 -13.81 -11.59 -19.18
N LEU A 153 -13.26 -11.03 -18.09
CA LEU A 153 -14.03 -10.39 -17.03
C LEU A 153 -14.62 -9.03 -17.42
N THR A 154 -14.12 -8.42 -18.51
CA THR A 154 -14.49 -7.07 -18.92
C THR A 154 -15.01 -6.99 -20.36
N ASP A 155 -15.35 -8.12 -20.97
CA ASP A 155 -15.80 -8.19 -22.38
C ASP A 155 -14.79 -7.52 -23.34
N GLY A 156 -13.50 -7.68 -23.11
CA GLY A 156 -12.41 -7.12 -23.91
C GLY A 156 -12.17 -5.62 -23.74
N LYS A 157 -12.87 -4.94 -22.84
CA LYS A 157 -12.72 -3.48 -22.63
C LYS A 157 -11.58 -3.12 -21.68
N GLY A 158 -11.14 -4.08 -20.88
CA GLY A 158 -10.21 -3.85 -19.78
C GLY A 158 -10.88 -3.22 -18.54
N PRO A 159 -10.18 -3.15 -17.41
CA PRO A 159 -10.68 -2.54 -16.18
C PRO A 159 -10.72 -1.01 -16.28
N GLU A 160 -11.72 -0.39 -15.67
CA GLU A 160 -11.85 1.06 -15.63
C GLU A 160 -10.84 1.72 -14.68
N LYS A 161 -10.44 1.00 -13.61
CA LYS A 161 -9.55 1.51 -12.57
C LYS A 161 -8.51 0.46 -12.18
N CYS A 162 -7.27 0.92 -11.93
CA CYS A 162 -6.18 0.07 -11.47
C CYS A 162 -5.51 0.69 -10.24
N ILE A 163 -5.20 -0.14 -9.26
CA ILE A 163 -4.45 0.21 -8.06
C ILE A 163 -3.21 -0.69 -8.02
N ASP A 164 -2.04 -0.08 -8.00
CA ASP A 164 -0.81 -0.78 -7.69
C ASP A 164 -0.54 -0.70 -6.18
N ALA A 165 -0.62 -1.83 -5.52
CA ALA A 165 -0.33 -2.00 -4.09
C ALA A 165 0.89 -2.91 -3.87
N THR A 166 1.73 -3.08 -4.89
CA THR A 166 2.99 -3.81 -4.77
C THR A 166 4.02 -2.96 -4.04
N GLY A 167 4.82 -3.59 -3.18
CA GLY A 167 5.92 -2.92 -2.50
C GLY A 167 7.14 -2.77 -3.41
N MET A 168 8.07 -1.91 -3.01
CA MET A 168 9.37 -1.76 -3.70
C MET A 168 10.22 -3.05 -3.67
N GLU A 169 9.86 -4.00 -2.82
CA GLU A 169 10.49 -5.32 -2.69
C GLU A 169 9.71 -6.40 -3.47
N SER A 170 8.85 -5.99 -4.41
CA SER A 170 8.16 -6.94 -5.28
C SER A 170 9.17 -7.66 -6.16
N HIS A 171 9.16 -8.98 -6.10
CA HIS A 171 10.03 -9.81 -6.90
C HIS A 171 9.28 -10.35 -8.12
N ILE A 172 9.95 -10.34 -9.26
CA ILE A 172 9.53 -11.18 -10.39
C ILE A 172 9.52 -12.64 -9.91
N THR A 173 8.59 -13.42 -10.39
CA THR A 173 8.37 -14.80 -9.94
C THR A 173 9.66 -15.63 -9.90
N ILE A 174 9.75 -16.53 -8.94
CA ILE A 174 10.91 -17.44 -8.77
C ILE A 174 11.23 -18.22 -10.06
N LYS A 175 10.26 -18.36 -10.95
CA LYS A 175 10.38 -19.08 -12.24
C LYS A 175 11.00 -18.22 -13.35
N HIS A 176 11.15 -16.90 -13.19
CA HIS A 176 11.72 -16.05 -14.23
C HIS A 176 13.26 -16.13 -14.24
N PRO A 177 13.93 -16.29 -15.40
CA PRO A 177 15.40 -16.39 -15.48
C PRO A 177 16.13 -15.22 -14.83
N ASP A 178 15.57 -14.00 -14.95
CA ASP A 178 16.17 -12.79 -14.38
C ASP A 178 16.19 -12.82 -12.85
N THR A 179 15.21 -13.45 -12.20
CA THR A 179 15.19 -13.61 -10.73
C THR A 179 16.38 -14.41 -10.22
N VAL A 180 16.81 -15.43 -10.97
CA VAL A 180 17.98 -16.25 -10.60
C VAL A 180 19.26 -15.42 -10.75
N LEU A 181 19.34 -14.64 -11.81
CA LEU A 181 20.48 -13.76 -12.07
C LEU A 181 20.58 -12.64 -11.02
N ASP A 182 19.46 -12.02 -10.68
CA ASP A 182 19.40 -10.96 -9.67
C ASP A 182 19.73 -11.47 -8.27
N ARG A 183 19.25 -12.66 -7.88
CA ARG A 183 19.67 -13.31 -6.64
C ARG A 183 21.17 -13.61 -6.60
N ALA A 184 21.73 -14.05 -7.73
CA ALA A 184 23.17 -14.26 -7.81
C ALA A 184 23.93 -12.94 -7.66
N LYS A 185 23.50 -11.87 -8.30
CA LYS A 185 24.12 -10.54 -8.18
C LYS A 185 24.01 -9.98 -6.76
N GLN A 186 22.86 -10.14 -6.09
CA GLN A 186 22.65 -9.74 -4.71
C GLN A 186 23.57 -10.51 -3.75
N MET A 187 23.73 -11.82 -3.95
CA MET A 187 24.62 -12.66 -3.14
C MET A 187 26.08 -12.22 -3.24
N PHE A 188 26.49 -11.67 -4.38
CA PHE A 188 27.82 -11.11 -4.59
C PHE A 188 27.90 -9.60 -4.29
N MET A 189 26.85 -8.99 -3.73
CA MET A 189 26.77 -7.54 -3.45
C MET A 189 27.06 -6.65 -4.67
N LEU A 190 26.79 -7.15 -5.87
CA LEU A 190 27.02 -6.43 -7.14
C LEU A 190 25.89 -5.46 -7.48
N GLU A 191 24.68 -5.73 -6.97
CA GLU A 191 23.52 -4.86 -7.10
C GLU A 191 22.71 -4.84 -5.80
N SER A 192 22.11 -3.68 -5.49
CA SER A 192 21.09 -3.59 -4.46
C SER A 192 19.78 -4.22 -4.97
N ASP A 193 18.91 -4.62 -4.04
CA ASP A 193 17.57 -5.07 -4.36
C ASP A 193 16.85 -3.98 -5.18
N ARG A 194 16.51 -4.27 -6.43
CA ARG A 194 15.82 -3.34 -7.31
C ARG A 194 14.34 -3.73 -7.36
N PRO A 195 13.43 -2.77 -7.21
CA PRO A 195 12.03 -3.04 -7.49
C PRO A 195 11.87 -3.40 -8.97
N HIS A 196 11.32 -4.55 -9.24
CA HIS A 196 10.86 -4.93 -10.57
C HIS A 196 9.40 -4.47 -10.67
N VAL A 197 9.21 -3.33 -11.28
CA VAL A 197 7.89 -2.76 -11.57
C VAL A 197 7.52 -3.07 -13.00
#